data_131cbb18058b10f37b03e91727cfdef5
#
_entry.id   131cbb18058b10f37b03e91727cfdef5
#
_cell.length_a   1.000
_cell.length_b   1.000
_cell.length_c   1.000
_cell.angle_alpha   90.00
_cell.angle_beta   90.00
_cell.angle_gamma   90.00
#
_symmetry.space_group_name_H-M   'P 1'
#
loop_
_entity.id
_entity.type
_entity.pdbx_description
1 polymer ?
#
loop_
_entity_poly.entity_id
_entity_poly.type
_entity_poly.pdbx_seq_one_letter_code
_entity_poly.pdbx_strand_id
1 'polypeptide(L)'
;ARAIVRMDARALTYDDVVAVRSYLPTEDEVALLEAFEAGGGDVAKLAPPDVHFWHLMRIPLLQRRMDAFAYLLAFDSRVRAVRGTIKAIQLACEEVLRSEELRFVLATVLGVGNTLNEGTFAGNARGFKIELLLRLNEVKSMDGKTDLLQHLSGRFHAEFPTPFALPAALAHAGSA
;
A
#
# COMPACT_ATOMS: atom_id res chain seq x y z
N ALA A 1 -20.10 -5.99 28.36
CA ALA A 1 -20.88 -7.09 27.74
C ALA A 1 -21.94 -6.58 26.76
N ARG A 2 -22.92 -5.75 27.17
CA ARG A 2 -24.06 -5.32 26.33
C ARG A 2 -23.62 -4.61 25.04
N ALA A 3 -22.62 -3.73 25.09
CA ALA A 3 -22.06 -3.04 23.92
C ALA A 3 -21.44 -4.02 22.90
N ILE A 4 -20.76 -5.05 23.38
CA ILE A 4 -20.17 -6.11 22.53
C ILE A 4 -21.28 -6.94 21.85
N VAL A 5 -22.31 -7.34 22.61
CA VAL A 5 -23.43 -8.10 22.05
C VAL A 5 -24.14 -7.33 20.92
N ARG A 6 -24.30 -6.02 21.07
CA ARG A 6 -24.96 -5.16 20.08
C ARG A 6 -24.04 -4.60 19.02
N MET A 7 -22.72 -4.78 19.14
CA MET A 7 -21.69 -4.15 18.32
C MET A 7 -21.87 -2.63 18.25
N ASP A 8 -22.05 -2.02 19.44
CA ASP A 8 -22.40 -0.59 19.55
C ASP A 8 -21.14 0.27 19.36
N ALA A 9 -20.99 0.81 18.14
CA ALA A 9 -19.89 1.70 17.75
C ALA A 9 -19.87 3.06 18.46
N ARG A 10 -20.96 3.40 19.21
CA ARG A 10 -20.99 4.61 20.04
C ARG A 10 -20.44 4.37 21.44
N ALA A 11 -20.48 3.12 21.88
CA ALA A 11 -20.06 2.72 23.22
C ALA A 11 -18.61 2.22 23.29
N LEU A 12 -18.06 1.70 22.18
CA LEU A 12 -16.70 1.17 22.09
C LEU A 12 -16.04 1.65 20.81
N THR A 13 -14.82 2.16 20.95
CA THR A 13 -13.94 2.51 19.84
C THR A 13 -13.26 1.27 19.25
N TYR A 14 -12.58 1.41 18.11
CA TYR A 14 -11.75 0.36 17.54
C TYR A 14 -10.67 -0.11 18.52
N ASP A 15 -9.99 0.84 19.18
CA ASP A 15 -8.91 0.54 20.13
C ASP A 15 -9.44 -0.18 21.37
N ASP A 16 -10.62 0.19 21.87
CA ASP A 16 -11.27 -0.53 22.96
C ASP A 16 -11.59 -1.98 22.59
N VAL A 17 -12.09 -2.19 21.38
CA VAL A 17 -12.42 -3.53 20.88
C VAL A 17 -11.16 -4.38 20.69
N VAL A 18 -10.09 -3.80 20.16
CA VAL A 18 -8.79 -4.48 20.01
C VAL A 18 -8.19 -4.81 21.38
N ALA A 19 -8.26 -3.87 22.34
CA ALA A 19 -7.76 -4.10 23.70
C ALA A 19 -8.52 -5.27 24.37
N VAL A 20 -9.85 -5.23 24.37
CA VAL A 20 -10.68 -6.33 24.94
C VAL A 20 -10.37 -7.65 24.24
N ARG A 21 -10.24 -7.66 22.92
CA ARG A 21 -9.91 -8.85 22.13
C ARG A 21 -8.57 -9.49 22.51
N SER A 22 -7.58 -8.67 22.89
CA SER A 22 -6.26 -9.15 23.33
C SER A 22 -6.26 -9.81 24.71
N TYR A 23 -7.31 -9.61 25.47
CA TYR A 23 -7.46 -10.10 26.85
C TYR A 23 -8.76 -10.86 27.04
N LEU A 24 -9.13 -11.70 26.06
CA LEU A 24 -10.27 -12.59 26.21
C LEU A 24 -9.90 -13.75 27.14
N PRO A 25 -10.86 -14.26 27.95
CA PRO A 25 -10.59 -15.40 28.82
C PRO A 25 -10.21 -16.63 28.00
N THR A 26 -9.23 -17.37 28.51
CA THR A 26 -8.81 -18.68 27.96
C THR A 26 -9.84 -19.75 28.31
N GLU A 27 -9.76 -20.90 27.64
CA GLU A 27 -10.63 -22.04 27.93
C GLU A 27 -10.48 -22.49 29.38
N ASP A 28 -9.26 -22.50 29.94
CA ASP A 28 -8.99 -22.87 31.32
C ASP A 28 -9.62 -21.87 32.32
N GLU A 29 -9.51 -20.57 32.05
CA GLU A 29 -10.12 -19.52 32.88
C GLU A 29 -11.66 -19.62 32.86
N VAL A 30 -12.24 -19.90 31.70
CA VAL A 30 -13.67 -20.12 31.55
C VAL A 30 -14.11 -21.37 32.38
N ALA A 31 -13.38 -22.49 32.27
CA ALA A 31 -13.67 -23.70 33.00
C ALA A 31 -13.59 -23.49 34.52
N LEU A 32 -12.61 -22.73 35.00
CA LEU A 32 -12.48 -22.37 36.43
C LEU A 32 -13.67 -21.54 36.93
N LEU A 33 -14.10 -20.54 36.14
CA LEU A 33 -15.23 -19.68 36.49
C LEU A 33 -16.55 -20.45 36.46
N GLU A 34 -16.74 -21.38 35.52
CA GLU A 34 -17.90 -22.27 35.46
C GLU A 34 -17.94 -23.22 36.67
N ALA A 35 -16.79 -23.80 37.04
CA ALA A 35 -16.70 -24.66 38.22
C ALA A 35 -16.98 -23.89 39.52
N PHE A 36 -16.48 -22.66 39.65
CA PHE A 36 -16.77 -21.77 40.77
C PHE A 36 -18.27 -21.48 40.90
N GLU A 37 -18.94 -21.17 39.79
CA GLU A 37 -20.38 -20.91 39.76
C GLU A 37 -21.20 -22.17 40.11
N ALA A 38 -20.83 -23.33 39.52
CA ALA A 38 -21.49 -24.61 39.81
C ALA A 38 -21.33 -25.01 41.28
N GLY A 39 -20.23 -24.63 41.93
CA GLY A 39 -19.99 -24.82 43.37
C GLY A 39 -20.78 -23.89 44.30
N GLY A 40 -21.62 -23.01 43.73
CA GLY A 40 -22.39 -22.01 44.51
C GLY A 40 -21.55 -20.81 44.95
N GLY A 41 -20.46 -20.52 44.25
CA GLY A 41 -19.58 -19.38 44.50
C GLY A 41 -20.31 -18.05 44.31
N ASP A 42 -20.03 -17.08 45.20
CA ASP A 42 -20.61 -15.75 45.14
C ASP A 42 -19.77 -14.86 44.19
N VAL A 43 -20.35 -14.48 43.06
CA VAL A 43 -19.70 -13.65 42.02
C VAL A 43 -19.27 -12.29 42.62
N ALA A 44 -19.93 -11.77 43.64
CA ALA A 44 -19.55 -10.53 44.30
C ALA A 44 -18.19 -10.62 45.04
N LYS A 45 -17.70 -11.83 45.27
CA LYS A 45 -16.40 -12.12 45.93
C LYS A 45 -15.25 -12.30 44.98
N LEU A 46 -15.54 -12.37 43.64
CA LEU A 46 -14.50 -12.45 42.62
C LEU A 46 -13.66 -11.18 42.55
N ALA A 47 -12.38 -11.32 42.18
CA ALA A 47 -11.55 -10.15 41.87
C ALA A 47 -12.08 -9.40 40.64
N PRO A 48 -11.84 -8.09 40.52
CA PRO A 48 -12.37 -7.29 39.40
C PRO A 48 -12.06 -7.88 38.00
N PRO A 49 -10.87 -8.45 37.69
CA PRO A 49 -10.61 -9.10 36.42
C PRO A 49 -11.52 -10.32 36.19
N ASP A 50 -11.72 -11.15 37.21
CA ASP A 50 -12.53 -12.36 37.12
C ASP A 50 -14.01 -12.05 36.90
N VAL A 51 -14.52 -10.99 37.53
CA VAL A 51 -15.88 -10.47 37.26
C VAL A 51 -16.02 -10.03 35.80
N HIS A 52 -14.96 -9.41 35.25
CA HIS A 52 -14.95 -9.04 33.83
C HIS A 52 -15.04 -10.26 32.93
N PHE A 53 -14.20 -11.29 33.16
CA PHE A 53 -14.22 -12.55 32.41
C PHE A 53 -15.53 -13.30 32.58
N TRP A 54 -16.09 -13.32 33.78
CA TRP A 54 -17.40 -13.90 34.03
C TRP A 54 -18.53 -13.26 33.21
N HIS A 55 -18.46 -11.94 32.96
CA HIS A 55 -19.38 -11.28 32.04
C HIS A 55 -19.11 -11.58 30.58
N LEU A 56 -17.86 -11.75 30.19
CA LEU A 56 -17.46 -12.01 28.80
C LEU A 56 -17.79 -13.44 28.36
N MET A 57 -17.51 -14.45 29.20
CA MET A 57 -17.76 -15.86 28.87
C MET A 57 -19.22 -16.15 28.53
N ARG A 58 -20.16 -15.34 29.01
CA ARG A 58 -21.60 -15.47 28.73
C ARG A 58 -22.03 -14.90 27.37
N ILE A 59 -21.11 -14.31 26.62
CA ILE A 59 -21.41 -13.78 25.29
C ILE A 59 -21.20 -14.90 24.27
N PRO A 60 -22.26 -15.35 23.58
CA PRO A 60 -22.13 -16.41 22.59
C PRO A 60 -21.18 -16.01 21.48
N LEU A 61 -20.27 -16.92 21.08
CA LEU A 61 -19.30 -16.73 20.00
C LEU A 61 -18.45 -15.47 20.20
N LEU A 62 -18.03 -15.20 21.44
CA LEU A 62 -17.34 -13.96 21.82
C LEU A 62 -16.19 -13.61 20.88
N GLN A 63 -15.25 -14.54 20.62
CA GLN A 63 -14.12 -14.30 19.73
C GLN A 63 -14.55 -13.82 18.33
N ARG A 64 -15.48 -14.56 17.70
CA ARG A 64 -15.98 -14.21 16.35
C ARG A 64 -16.70 -12.86 16.34
N ARG A 65 -17.40 -12.56 17.43
CA ARG A 65 -18.11 -11.29 17.59
C ARG A 65 -17.13 -10.12 17.73
N MET A 66 -16.06 -10.30 18.49
CA MET A 66 -15.00 -9.30 18.61
C MET A 66 -14.28 -9.06 17.28
N ASP A 67 -13.98 -10.13 16.54
CA ASP A 67 -13.38 -10.04 15.20
C ASP A 67 -14.28 -9.28 14.23
N ALA A 68 -15.56 -9.61 14.20
CA ALA A 68 -16.54 -8.93 13.37
C ALA A 68 -16.72 -7.45 13.75
N PHE A 69 -16.72 -7.16 15.05
CA PHE A 69 -16.86 -5.78 15.54
C PHE A 69 -15.63 -4.93 15.21
N ALA A 70 -14.42 -5.44 15.42
CA ALA A 70 -13.19 -4.78 15.00
C ALA A 70 -13.18 -4.52 13.49
N TYR A 71 -13.60 -5.50 12.68
CA TYR A 71 -13.71 -5.34 11.24
C TYR A 71 -14.72 -4.25 10.86
N LEU A 72 -15.90 -4.24 11.48
CA LEU A 72 -16.95 -3.24 11.26
C LEU A 72 -16.44 -1.81 11.52
N LEU A 73 -15.78 -1.61 12.67
CA LEU A 73 -15.24 -0.30 13.06
C LEU A 73 -14.11 0.18 12.13
N ALA A 74 -13.30 -0.74 11.59
CA ALA A 74 -12.21 -0.41 10.68
C ALA A 74 -12.65 -0.32 9.21
N PHE A 75 -13.86 -0.76 8.86
CA PHE A 75 -14.28 -0.97 7.47
C PHE A 75 -14.15 0.29 6.61
N ASP A 76 -14.74 1.39 7.05
CA ASP A 76 -14.75 2.64 6.26
C ASP A 76 -13.34 3.22 6.06
N SER A 77 -12.47 3.11 7.07
CA SER A 77 -11.08 3.57 6.94
C SER A 77 -10.29 2.70 5.96
N ARG A 78 -10.48 1.38 5.98
CA ARG A 78 -9.87 0.45 5.02
C ARG A 78 -10.34 0.69 3.60
N VAL A 79 -11.64 0.91 3.41
CA VAL A 79 -12.20 1.22 2.08
C VAL A 79 -11.64 2.54 1.55
N ARG A 80 -11.53 3.58 2.39
CA ARG A 80 -10.90 4.85 1.99
C ARG A 80 -9.44 4.67 1.59
N ALA A 81 -8.67 3.88 2.34
CA ALA A 81 -7.27 3.60 2.02
C ALA A 81 -7.12 2.91 0.66
N VAL A 82 -7.90 1.84 0.42
CA VAL A 82 -7.88 1.11 -0.87
C VAL A 82 -8.29 2.02 -2.02
N ARG A 83 -9.35 2.83 -1.86
CA ARG A 83 -9.77 3.79 -2.89
C ARG A 83 -8.68 4.83 -3.18
N GLY A 84 -7.96 5.28 -2.14
CA GLY A 84 -6.81 6.19 -2.29
C GLY A 84 -5.71 5.57 -3.15
N THR A 85 -5.33 4.33 -2.86
CA THR A 85 -4.33 3.58 -3.64
C THR A 85 -4.75 3.40 -5.10
N ILE A 86 -6.00 2.99 -5.34
CA ILE A 86 -6.52 2.82 -6.70
C ILE A 86 -6.45 4.15 -7.47
N LYS A 87 -6.86 5.26 -6.83
CA LYS A 87 -6.81 6.57 -7.46
C LYS A 87 -5.38 7.01 -7.78
N ALA A 88 -4.42 6.75 -6.90
CA ALA A 88 -3.01 7.07 -7.15
C ALA A 88 -2.48 6.29 -8.37
N ILE A 89 -2.78 4.98 -8.46
CA ILE A 89 -2.40 4.16 -9.61
C ILE A 89 -3.06 4.66 -10.90
N GLN A 90 -4.35 5.03 -10.86
CA GLN A 90 -5.03 5.58 -12.03
C GLN A 90 -4.37 6.87 -12.52
N LEU A 91 -4.05 7.80 -11.60
CA LEU A 91 -3.35 9.04 -11.95
C LEU A 91 -1.96 8.77 -12.53
N ALA A 92 -1.20 7.86 -11.92
CA ALA A 92 0.11 7.46 -12.44
C ALA A 92 0.03 6.90 -13.87
N CYS A 93 -0.95 6.03 -14.14
CA CYS A 93 -1.18 5.52 -15.48
C CYS A 93 -1.57 6.62 -16.48
N GLU A 94 -2.44 7.54 -16.08
CA GLU A 94 -2.84 8.67 -16.92
C GLU A 94 -1.66 9.59 -17.25
N GLU A 95 -0.81 9.88 -16.27
CA GLU A 95 0.41 10.68 -16.46
C GLU A 95 1.32 10.03 -17.49
N VAL A 96 1.63 8.74 -17.33
CA VAL A 96 2.49 7.99 -18.27
C VAL A 96 1.91 7.99 -19.68
N LEU A 97 0.59 7.76 -19.81
CA LEU A 97 -0.06 7.68 -21.12
C LEU A 97 -0.16 9.04 -21.83
N ARG A 98 -0.28 10.14 -21.08
CA ARG A 98 -0.49 11.50 -21.62
C ARG A 98 0.77 12.33 -21.69
N SER A 99 1.87 11.94 -21.01
CA SER A 99 3.10 12.72 -21.01
C SER A 99 3.70 12.80 -22.42
N GLU A 100 3.71 14.01 -22.98
CA GLU A 100 4.38 14.31 -24.24
C GLU A 100 5.91 14.29 -24.06
N GLU A 101 6.39 14.71 -22.89
CA GLU A 101 7.80 14.70 -22.53
C GLU A 101 8.34 13.26 -22.49
N LEU A 102 7.61 12.34 -21.83
CA LEU A 102 8.01 10.92 -21.81
C LEU A 102 8.02 10.33 -23.23
N ARG A 103 6.97 10.61 -24.00
CA ARG A 103 6.87 10.14 -25.39
C ARG A 103 8.03 10.65 -26.23
N PHE A 104 8.41 11.91 -26.07
CA PHE A 104 9.56 12.51 -26.75
C PHE A 104 10.88 11.84 -26.34
N VAL A 105 11.09 11.62 -25.03
CA VAL A 105 12.28 10.88 -24.54
C VAL A 105 12.38 9.52 -25.18
N LEU A 106 11.29 8.73 -25.14
CA LEU A 106 11.28 7.39 -25.68
C LEU A 106 11.53 7.38 -27.20
N ALA A 107 10.92 8.29 -27.94
CA ALA A 107 11.12 8.42 -29.38
C ALA A 107 12.57 8.81 -29.73
N THR A 108 13.16 9.75 -28.96
CA THR A 108 14.55 10.17 -29.16
C THR A 108 15.53 9.04 -28.86
N VAL A 109 15.36 8.33 -27.76
CA VAL A 109 16.19 7.16 -27.42
C VAL A 109 16.10 6.09 -28.50
N LEU A 110 14.89 5.80 -29.01
CA LEU A 110 14.69 4.83 -30.10
C LEU A 110 15.37 5.30 -31.39
N GLY A 111 15.22 6.58 -31.75
CA GLY A 111 15.85 7.14 -32.95
C GLY A 111 17.38 7.04 -32.90
N VAL A 112 17.97 7.49 -31.78
CA VAL A 112 19.44 7.41 -31.59
C VAL A 112 19.91 5.97 -31.57
N GLY A 113 19.18 5.07 -30.88
CA GLY A 113 19.50 3.65 -30.87
C GLY A 113 19.49 3.02 -32.27
N ASN A 114 18.50 3.35 -33.11
CA ASN A 114 18.43 2.89 -34.49
C ASN A 114 19.58 3.44 -35.35
N THR A 115 19.96 4.70 -35.16
CA THR A 115 21.12 5.29 -35.86
C THR A 115 22.43 4.61 -35.45
N LEU A 116 22.66 4.36 -34.16
CA LEU A 116 23.85 3.67 -33.66
C LEU A 116 23.93 2.21 -34.13
N ASN A 117 22.79 1.55 -34.38
CA ASN A 117 22.71 0.17 -34.84
C ASN A 117 22.42 0.07 -36.34
N GLU A 118 22.56 1.13 -37.09
CA GLU A 118 22.31 1.13 -38.52
C GLU A 118 23.18 0.05 -39.24
N GLY A 119 22.56 -0.70 -40.12
CA GLY A 119 23.23 -1.79 -40.82
C GLY A 119 23.45 -3.09 -40.03
N THR A 120 23.04 -3.11 -38.75
CA THR A 120 23.07 -4.33 -37.89
C THR A 120 21.68 -4.99 -37.77
N PHE A 121 21.64 -6.20 -37.25
CA PHE A 121 20.38 -6.92 -36.98
C PHE A 121 19.52 -6.18 -35.91
N ALA A 122 20.09 -5.30 -35.11
CA ALA A 122 19.43 -4.50 -34.07
C ALA A 122 18.92 -3.15 -34.59
N GLY A 123 19.25 -2.77 -35.84
CA GLY A 123 18.77 -1.55 -36.49
C GLY A 123 17.30 -1.64 -36.91
N ASN A 124 16.68 -0.49 -37.18
CA ASN A 124 15.24 -0.38 -37.56
C ASN A 124 14.27 -0.99 -36.52
N ALA A 125 14.64 -0.98 -35.23
CA ALA A 125 13.77 -1.42 -34.14
C ALA A 125 12.53 -0.54 -34.07
N ARG A 126 11.37 -1.15 -33.85
CA ARG A 126 10.08 -0.44 -33.62
C ARG A 126 9.88 0.00 -32.18
N GLY A 127 10.73 -0.45 -31.28
CA GLY A 127 10.69 -0.18 -29.85
C GLY A 127 11.85 -0.84 -29.13
N PHE A 128 11.95 -0.61 -27.83
CA PHE A 128 12.98 -1.17 -26.97
C PHE A 128 12.39 -1.52 -25.61
N LYS A 129 13.09 -2.33 -24.83
CA LYS A 129 12.71 -2.59 -23.45
C LYS A 129 13.02 -1.38 -22.57
N ILE A 130 12.10 -0.96 -21.72
CA ILE A 130 12.22 0.27 -20.93
C ILE A 130 13.44 0.24 -19.98
N GLU A 131 13.87 -0.96 -19.56
CA GLU A 131 15.07 -1.14 -18.74
C GLU A 131 16.35 -0.64 -19.42
N LEU A 132 16.33 -0.46 -20.75
CA LEU A 132 17.44 0.14 -21.49
C LEU A 132 17.74 1.57 -21.02
N LEU A 133 16.73 2.30 -20.56
CA LEU A 133 16.93 3.66 -20.03
C LEU A 133 17.90 3.69 -18.84
N LEU A 134 17.95 2.63 -18.03
CA LEU A 134 18.86 2.52 -16.89
C LEU A 134 20.33 2.28 -17.31
N ARG A 135 20.54 1.95 -18.58
CA ARG A 135 21.86 1.57 -19.13
C ARG A 135 22.41 2.61 -20.12
N LEU A 136 21.74 3.74 -20.29
CA LEU A 136 22.18 4.77 -21.23
C LEU A 136 23.56 5.34 -20.90
N ASN A 137 23.97 5.33 -19.65
CA ASN A 137 25.29 5.74 -19.20
C ASN A 137 26.41 4.73 -19.50
N GLU A 138 26.08 3.50 -19.90
CA GLU A 138 27.04 2.47 -20.29
C GLU A 138 27.57 2.69 -21.72
N VAL A 139 26.79 3.35 -22.57
CA VAL A 139 27.15 3.64 -23.97
C VAL A 139 28.03 4.89 -24.00
N LYS A 140 29.32 4.74 -24.28
CA LYS A 140 30.30 5.82 -24.31
C LYS A 140 30.54 6.32 -25.73
N SER A 141 30.91 7.62 -25.84
CA SER A 141 31.43 8.21 -27.07
C SER A 141 32.80 7.56 -27.45
N MET A 142 33.22 7.71 -28.69
CA MET A 142 34.49 7.15 -29.17
C MET A 142 35.72 7.65 -28.40
N ASP A 143 35.67 8.89 -27.87
CA ASP A 143 36.73 9.48 -27.04
C ASP A 143 36.59 9.15 -25.54
N GLY A 144 35.53 8.44 -25.16
CA GLY A 144 35.24 8.04 -23.77
C GLY A 144 34.84 9.16 -22.82
N LYS A 145 34.73 10.42 -23.32
CA LYS A 145 34.51 11.59 -22.44
C LYS A 145 33.06 11.80 -22.06
N THR A 146 32.13 11.42 -22.93
CA THR A 146 30.69 11.55 -22.71
C THR A 146 30.00 10.22 -22.85
N ASP A 147 28.84 10.09 -22.25
CA ASP A 147 27.97 8.94 -22.45
C ASP A 147 26.66 9.34 -23.14
N LEU A 148 25.90 8.33 -23.54
CA LEU A 148 24.66 8.56 -24.28
C LEU A 148 23.64 9.34 -23.43
N LEU A 149 23.57 9.09 -22.11
CA LEU A 149 22.69 9.83 -21.22
C LEU A 149 23.03 11.33 -21.19
N GLN A 150 24.33 11.67 -21.08
CA GLN A 150 24.80 13.06 -21.12
C GLN A 150 24.49 13.73 -22.47
N HIS A 151 24.72 13.01 -23.58
CA HIS A 151 24.39 13.49 -24.92
C HIS A 151 22.89 13.79 -25.08
N LEU A 152 22.04 12.85 -24.68
CA LEU A 152 20.58 13.01 -24.72
C LEU A 152 20.09 14.14 -23.81
N SER A 153 20.65 14.25 -22.61
CA SER A 153 20.32 15.34 -21.66
C SER A 153 20.61 16.71 -22.25
N GLY A 154 21.79 16.87 -22.89
CA GLY A 154 22.13 18.13 -23.59
C GLY A 154 21.16 18.44 -24.72
N ARG A 155 20.75 17.45 -25.50
CA ARG A 155 19.78 17.59 -26.59
C ARG A 155 18.39 17.97 -26.07
N PHE A 156 17.91 17.33 -25.02
CA PHE A 156 16.63 17.66 -24.38
C PHE A 156 16.59 19.09 -23.87
N HIS A 157 17.70 19.57 -23.26
CA HIS A 157 17.81 20.91 -22.77
C HIS A 157 17.80 21.94 -23.92
N ALA A 158 18.36 21.63 -25.06
CA ALA A 158 18.37 22.50 -26.22
C ALA A 158 17.01 22.61 -26.93
N GLU A 159 16.24 21.52 -26.99
CA GLU A 159 14.92 21.48 -27.66
C GLU A 159 13.78 22.00 -26.77
N PHE A 160 13.91 21.91 -25.44
CA PHE A 160 12.94 22.45 -24.50
C PHE A 160 13.53 23.67 -23.77
N PRO A 161 13.19 24.91 -24.19
CA PRO A 161 13.71 26.15 -23.56
C PRO A 161 13.17 26.35 -22.13
N THR A 162 12.07 25.68 -21.74
CA THR A 162 11.62 25.57 -20.35
C THR A 162 12.29 24.38 -19.68
N PRO A 163 12.55 24.42 -18.34
CA PRO A 163 13.12 23.28 -17.66
C PRO A 163 12.33 22.01 -18.00
N PHE A 164 13.03 20.99 -18.50
CA PHE A 164 12.42 19.70 -18.84
C PHE A 164 11.74 19.12 -17.62
N ALA A 165 10.42 19.23 -17.58
CA ALA A 165 9.61 18.98 -16.39
C ALA A 165 9.12 17.54 -16.26
N LEU A 166 9.86 16.55 -16.82
CA LEU A 166 9.47 15.14 -16.75
C LEU A 166 9.14 14.66 -15.32
N PRO A 167 9.92 15.02 -14.26
CA PRO A 167 9.57 14.64 -12.90
C PRO A 167 8.23 15.22 -12.44
N ALA A 168 7.90 16.45 -12.86
CA ALA A 168 6.62 17.09 -12.54
C ALA A 168 5.46 16.48 -13.34
N ALA A 169 5.70 16.10 -14.60
CA ALA A 169 4.71 15.45 -15.46
C ALA A 169 4.39 14.01 -15.04
N LEU A 170 5.26 13.39 -14.23
CA LEU A 170 5.14 12.00 -13.74
C LEU A 170 5.13 11.94 -12.20
N ALA A 171 4.58 12.96 -11.53
CA ALA A 171 4.63 13.10 -10.08
C ALA A 171 4.01 11.91 -9.33
N HIS A 172 2.88 11.37 -9.81
CA HIS A 172 2.24 10.21 -9.21
C HIS A 172 2.90 8.90 -9.64
N ALA A 173 3.40 8.81 -10.87
CA ALA A 173 4.12 7.62 -11.34
C ALA A 173 5.45 7.40 -10.59
N GLY A 174 6.09 8.48 -10.08
CA GLY A 174 7.30 8.39 -9.26
C GLY A 174 7.06 8.05 -7.79
N SER A 175 5.80 8.06 -7.32
CA SER A 175 5.42 7.81 -5.92
C SER A 175 4.54 6.57 -5.74
N ALA A 176 4.15 5.91 -6.80
CA ALA A 176 3.36 4.67 -6.82
C ALA A 176 4.26 3.44 -6.75
#